data_cc1b576990916c6f5f2224939606cabb
#
_entry.id   cc1b576990916c6f5f2224939606cabb
#
_cell.length_a   1.000
_cell.length_b   1.000
_cell.length_c   1.000
_cell.angle_alpha   90.00
_cell.angle_beta   90.00
_cell.angle_gamma   90.00
#
_symmetry.space_group_name_H-M   'P 1'
#
loop_
_entity.id
_entity.type
_entity.pdbx_description
1 polymer ?
#
loop_
_entity_poly.entity_id
_entity_poly.type
_entity_poly.pdbx_seq_one_letter_code
_entity_poly.pdbx_strand_id
1 'polypeptide(L)'
;MKEFFKKLCSDASLVGASYLVFNKGKIVEKVNYGVSDLETGKKVTNNTVFRIASVSKILVALCIMRLYEENKLDLDADISEYLGFKVRNPKYPNEIINLKWY
;
A
#
# COMPACT_ATOMS: atom_id res chain seq x y z
N MET A 1 -0.22 25.68 0.98
CA MET A 1 0.43 24.38 1.24
C MET A 1 1.35 23.92 0.08
N LYS A 2 1.01 24.22 -1.18
CA LYS A 2 1.81 23.85 -2.37
C LYS A 2 3.27 24.29 -2.32
N GLU A 3 3.54 25.53 -1.99
CA GLU A 3 4.91 26.08 -1.93
C GLU A 3 5.73 25.44 -0.81
N PHE A 4 5.11 25.22 0.35
CA PHE A 4 5.75 24.51 1.46
C PHE A 4 6.15 23.08 1.05
N PHE A 5 5.26 22.33 0.39
CA PHE A 5 5.56 20.99 -0.08
C PHE A 5 6.71 20.97 -1.08
N LYS A 6 6.69 21.86 -2.07
CA LYS A 6 7.77 21.95 -3.06
C LYS A 6 9.11 22.30 -2.42
N LYS A 7 9.11 23.23 -1.47
CA LYS A 7 10.31 23.57 -0.70
C LYS A 7 10.82 22.35 0.08
N LEU A 8 9.93 21.65 0.79
CA LEU A 8 10.30 20.44 1.53
C LEU A 8 10.91 19.37 0.61
N CYS A 9 10.31 19.13 -0.56
CA CYS A 9 10.83 18.18 -1.54
C CYS A 9 12.21 18.60 -2.07
N SER A 10 12.41 19.89 -2.32
CA SER A 10 13.70 20.45 -2.76
C SER A 10 14.75 20.31 -1.67
N ASP A 11 14.44 20.71 -0.44
CA ASP A 11 15.36 20.65 0.71
C ASP A 11 15.77 19.19 1.03
N ALA A 12 14.86 18.24 0.83
CA ALA A 12 15.11 16.80 1.00
C ALA A 12 15.72 16.13 -0.26
N SER A 13 16.03 16.89 -1.30
CA SER A 13 16.58 16.39 -2.58
C SER A 13 15.76 15.23 -3.18
N LEU A 14 14.44 15.28 -3.08
CA LEU A 14 13.56 14.26 -3.65
C LEU A 14 13.54 14.38 -5.18
N VAL A 15 13.66 13.24 -5.86
CA VAL A 15 13.60 13.16 -7.33
C VAL A 15 12.19 13.46 -7.83
N GLY A 16 11.19 12.86 -7.23
CA GLY A 16 9.79 13.07 -7.57
C GLY A 16 8.87 12.72 -6.41
N ALA A 17 7.80 13.47 -6.29
CA ALA A 17 6.80 13.27 -5.24
C ALA A 17 5.41 13.75 -5.68
N SER A 18 4.38 13.21 -5.05
CA SER A 18 3.01 13.66 -5.22
C SER A 18 2.27 13.58 -3.90
N TYR A 19 1.42 14.56 -3.62
CA TYR A 19 0.47 14.42 -2.53
C TYR A 19 -0.94 14.80 -2.95
N LEU A 20 -1.88 14.34 -2.17
CA LEU A 20 -3.30 14.44 -2.40
C LEU A 20 -4.01 14.72 -1.07
N VAL A 21 -4.87 15.72 -1.05
CA VAL A 21 -5.68 16.02 0.13
C VAL A 21 -7.14 15.73 -0.18
N PHE A 22 -7.76 14.92 0.67
CA PHE A 22 -9.19 14.64 0.64
C PHE A 22 -9.91 15.37 1.76
N ASN A 23 -11.06 15.89 1.46
CA ASN A 23 -11.99 16.39 2.46
C ASN A 23 -13.42 16.04 2.07
N LYS A 24 -14.15 15.39 2.97
CA LYS A 24 -15.55 14.96 2.77
C LYS A 24 -15.75 14.20 1.43
N GLY A 25 -14.86 13.25 1.14
CA GLY A 25 -14.92 12.43 -0.09
C GLY A 25 -14.52 13.14 -1.38
N LYS A 26 -14.06 14.39 -1.33
CA LYS A 26 -13.61 15.15 -2.50
C LYS A 26 -12.12 15.45 -2.42
N ILE A 27 -11.46 15.42 -3.57
CA ILE A 27 -10.07 15.87 -3.68
C ILE A 27 -10.08 17.39 -3.66
N VAL A 28 -9.46 17.99 -2.64
CA VAL A 28 -9.36 19.44 -2.48
C VAL A 28 -8.02 20.02 -2.93
N GLU A 29 -6.99 19.19 -2.94
CA GLU A 29 -5.66 19.60 -3.41
C GLU A 29 -4.91 18.41 -4.01
N LYS A 30 -4.20 18.66 -5.11
CA LYS A 30 -3.21 17.74 -5.72
C LYS A 30 -1.94 18.54 -6.02
N VAL A 31 -0.79 18.01 -5.66
CA VAL A 31 0.50 18.61 -6.01
C VAL A 31 1.47 17.54 -6.46
N ASN A 32 2.10 17.80 -7.58
CA ASN A 32 3.14 16.98 -8.16
C ASN A 32 4.46 17.76 -8.14
N TYR A 33 5.57 17.05 -7.89
CA TYR A 33 6.91 17.62 -7.83
C TYR A 33 7.90 16.72 -8.56
N GLY A 34 8.87 17.33 -9.24
CA GLY A 34 10.03 16.66 -9.82
C GLY A 34 9.73 15.77 -11.02
N VAL A 35 10.57 14.76 -11.19
CA VAL A 35 10.55 13.85 -12.32
C VAL A 35 10.27 12.41 -11.86
N SER A 36 9.61 11.64 -12.71
CA SER A 36 9.34 10.22 -12.50
C SER A 36 10.42 9.32 -13.10
N ASP A 37 11.26 9.90 -13.93
CA ASP A 37 12.36 9.22 -14.62
C ASP A 37 13.51 10.22 -14.81
N LEU A 38 14.66 9.88 -14.26
CA LEU A 38 15.87 10.73 -14.32
C LEU A 38 16.53 10.72 -15.70
N GLU A 39 16.44 9.60 -16.43
CA GLU A 39 17.09 9.46 -17.73
C GLU A 39 16.35 10.29 -18.79
N THR A 40 15.03 10.20 -18.80
CA THR A 40 14.19 10.89 -19.78
C THR A 40 13.72 12.28 -19.35
N GLY A 41 13.92 12.64 -18.07
CA GLY A 41 13.42 13.89 -17.49
C GLY A 41 11.89 13.96 -17.42
N LYS A 42 11.18 12.85 -17.52
CA LYS A 42 9.72 12.78 -17.50
C LYS A 42 9.17 13.31 -16.18
N LYS A 43 8.35 14.35 -16.24
CA LYS A 43 7.79 15.00 -15.05
C LYS A 43 6.75 14.11 -14.35
N VAL A 44 6.68 14.25 -13.02
CA VAL A 44 5.58 13.71 -12.23
C VAL A 44 4.28 14.42 -12.58
N THR A 45 3.25 13.63 -12.87
CA THR A 45 1.90 14.12 -13.23
C THR A 45 0.84 13.37 -12.42
N ASN A 46 -0.41 13.77 -12.56
CA ASN A 46 -1.54 13.06 -11.92
C ASN A 46 -1.71 11.60 -12.39
N ASN A 47 -1.09 11.25 -13.51
CA ASN A 47 -1.14 9.89 -14.08
C ASN A 47 0.15 9.09 -13.82
N THR A 48 1.09 9.65 -13.05
CA THR A 48 2.31 8.94 -12.68
C THR A 48 1.98 7.83 -11.68
N VAL A 49 2.42 6.62 -11.99
CA VAL A 49 2.27 5.46 -11.12
C VAL A 49 3.47 5.39 -10.18
N PHE A 50 3.20 5.33 -8.89
CA PHE A 50 4.21 5.17 -7.85
C PHE A 50 4.15 3.75 -7.27
N ARG A 51 5.32 3.17 -7.01
CA ARG A 51 5.41 1.93 -6.24
C ARG A 51 5.14 2.24 -4.77
N ILE A 52 4.09 1.68 -4.21
CA ILE A 52 3.65 1.94 -2.83
C ILE A 52 4.15 0.90 -1.82
N ALA A 53 4.91 -0.09 -2.28
CA ALA A 53 5.53 -1.13 -1.45
C ALA A 53 4.55 -1.70 -0.39
N SER A 54 4.93 -1.71 0.89
CA SER A 54 4.13 -2.28 1.99
C SER A 54 2.80 -1.58 2.26
N VAL A 55 2.55 -0.40 1.72
CA VAL A 55 1.23 0.24 1.81
C VAL A 55 0.16 -0.62 1.12
N SER A 56 0.55 -1.45 0.13
CA SER A 56 -0.32 -2.44 -0.52
C SER A 56 -0.96 -3.44 0.46
N LYS A 57 -0.32 -3.71 1.61
CA LYS A 57 -0.86 -4.62 2.63
C LYS A 57 -2.20 -4.15 3.19
N ILE A 58 -2.43 -2.84 3.25
CA ILE A 58 -3.72 -2.27 3.68
C ILE A 58 -4.85 -2.76 2.74
N LEU A 59 -4.60 -2.77 1.43
CA LEU A 59 -5.59 -3.25 0.45
C LEU A 59 -5.84 -4.75 0.60
N VAL A 60 -4.79 -5.53 0.84
CA VAL A 60 -4.91 -6.98 1.10
C VAL A 60 -5.75 -7.22 2.36
N ALA A 61 -5.46 -6.51 3.45
CA ALA A 61 -6.22 -6.62 4.69
C ALA A 61 -7.70 -6.27 4.48
N LEU A 62 -8.01 -5.22 3.72
CA LEU A 62 -9.39 -4.85 3.38
C LEU A 62 -10.10 -5.95 2.58
N CYS A 63 -9.42 -6.60 1.63
CA CYS A 63 -9.97 -7.72 0.88
C CYS A 63 -10.25 -8.93 1.78
N ILE A 64 -9.33 -9.24 2.71
CA ILE A 64 -9.51 -10.32 3.70
C ILE A 64 -10.72 -10.01 4.59
N MET A 65 -10.82 -8.79 5.11
CA MET A 65 -11.97 -8.38 5.95
C MET A 65 -13.30 -8.48 5.18
N ARG A 66 -13.30 -8.14 3.91
CA ARG A 66 -14.48 -8.29 3.05
C ARG A 66 -14.90 -9.75 2.90
N LEU A 67 -13.94 -10.65 2.67
CA LEU A 67 -14.21 -12.10 2.59
C LEU A 67 -14.70 -12.65 3.93
N TYR A 68 -14.16 -12.15 5.05
CA TYR A 68 -14.62 -12.50 6.39
C TYR A 68 -16.08 -12.07 6.64
N GLU A 69 -16.45 -10.82 6.29
CA GLU A 69 -17.82 -10.33 6.39
C GLU A 69 -18.81 -11.13 5.54
N GLU A 70 -18.36 -11.68 4.40
CA GLU A 70 -19.13 -12.55 3.52
C GLU A 70 -19.16 -14.02 3.99
N ASN A 71 -18.61 -14.34 5.17
CA ASN A 71 -18.48 -15.71 5.72
C ASN A 71 -17.75 -16.68 4.77
N LYS A 72 -16.82 -16.16 3.93
CA LYS A 72 -16.02 -16.96 2.98
C LYS A 72 -14.70 -17.43 3.58
N LEU A 73 -14.28 -16.85 4.69
CA LEU A 73 -13.10 -17.27 5.44
C LEU A 73 -13.27 -17.05 6.95
N ASP A 74 -12.52 -17.83 7.71
CA ASP A 74 -12.37 -17.69 9.16
C ASP A 74 -10.95 -17.18 9.45
N LEU A 75 -10.87 -16.11 10.25
CA LEU A 75 -9.58 -15.51 10.63
C LEU A 75 -8.73 -16.40 11.56
N ASP A 76 -9.38 -17.34 12.25
CA ASP A 76 -8.73 -18.28 13.18
C ASP A 76 -8.31 -19.59 12.50
N ALA A 77 -8.84 -19.88 11.30
CA ALA A 77 -8.51 -21.09 10.58
C ALA A 77 -7.06 -21.12 10.11
N ASP A 78 -6.53 -22.32 9.92
CA ASP A 78 -5.20 -22.52 9.32
C ASP A 78 -5.17 -22.00 7.88
N ILE A 79 -4.28 -21.06 7.60
CA ILE A 79 -4.13 -20.48 6.25
C ILE A 79 -3.89 -21.55 5.17
N SER A 80 -3.34 -22.70 5.55
CA SER A 80 -3.10 -23.82 4.64
C SER A 80 -4.38 -24.35 4.00
N GLU A 81 -5.53 -24.24 4.67
CA GLU A 81 -6.83 -24.69 4.15
C GLU A 81 -7.29 -23.87 2.95
N TYR A 82 -6.99 -22.57 2.94
CA TYR A 82 -7.36 -21.67 1.86
C TYR A 82 -6.37 -21.71 0.68
N LEU A 83 -5.09 -22.01 0.95
CA LEU A 83 -4.04 -21.99 -0.05
C LEU A 83 -3.85 -23.33 -0.79
N GLY A 84 -4.40 -24.42 -0.24
CA GLY A 84 -4.26 -25.78 -0.81
C GLY A 84 -2.87 -26.39 -0.66
N PHE A 85 -1.99 -25.78 0.13
CA PHE A 85 -0.69 -26.32 0.51
C PHE A 85 -0.33 -25.94 1.96
N LYS A 86 0.52 -26.75 2.58
CA LYS A 86 0.88 -26.58 4.00
C LYS A 86 1.82 -25.39 4.19
N VAL A 87 1.39 -24.42 4.96
CA VAL A 87 2.19 -23.26 5.38
C VAL A 87 2.55 -23.41 6.85
N ARG A 88 3.85 -23.51 7.14
CA ARG A 88 4.36 -23.67 8.52
C ARG A 88 5.69 -22.96 8.67
N ASN A 89 5.97 -22.52 9.88
CA ASN A 89 7.31 -22.14 10.25
C ASN A 89 8.17 -23.42 10.42
N PRO A 90 9.31 -23.57 9.72
CA PRO A 90 10.15 -24.75 9.83
C PRO A 90 10.63 -25.07 11.26
N LYS A 91 10.78 -24.04 12.11
CA LYS A 91 11.15 -24.20 13.52
C LYS A 91 9.98 -24.62 14.41
N TYR A 92 8.75 -24.41 13.96
CA TYR A 92 7.52 -24.70 14.71
C TYR A 92 6.50 -25.39 13.81
N PRO A 93 6.78 -26.63 13.35
CA PRO A 93 5.98 -27.29 12.30
C PRO A 93 4.58 -27.69 12.73
N ASN A 94 4.34 -27.74 14.04
CA ASN A 94 3.03 -28.10 14.61
C ASN A 94 2.11 -26.88 14.88
N GLU A 95 2.68 -25.68 14.82
CA GLU A 95 1.91 -24.44 15.04
C GLU A 95 1.23 -24.02 13.74
N ILE A 96 -0.07 -23.73 13.83
CA ILE A 96 -0.83 -23.19 12.71
C ILE A 96 -0.50 -21.71 12.51
N ILE A 97 -0.57 -21.27 11.27
CA ILE A 97 -0.51 -19.85 10.90
C ILE A 97 -1.92 -19.47 10.45
N ASN A 98 -2.49 -18.45 11.06
CA ASN A 98 -3.80 -17.92 10.73
C ASN A 98 -3.74 -16.46 10.28
N LEU A 99 -4.85 -15.90 9.82
CA LEU A 99 -4.90 -14.54 9.26
C LEU A 99 -4.84 -13.43 10.33
N LYS A 100 -4.98 -13.74 11.61
CA LYS A 100 -4.84 -12.76 12.71
C LYS A 100 -3.38 -12.31 12.93
N TRP A 101 -2.41 -13.06 12.45
CA TRP A 101 -0.99 -12.75 12.55
C TRP A 101 -0.48 -11.83 11.43
N TYR A 102 -1.36 -11.38 10.57
CA TYR A 102 -0.99 -10.56 9.41
C TYR A 102 -1.04 -9.06 9.70
#